data_715e8d2da0807f23c73e0c9bb17dffed
#
_entry.id   715e8d2da0807f23c73e0c9bb17dffed
#
_cell.length_a   1.000
_cell.length_b   1.000
_cell.length_c   1.000
_cell.angle_alpha   90.00
_cell.angle_beta   90.00
_cell.angle_gamma   90.00
#
_symmetry.space_group_name_H-M   'P 1'
#
loop_
_entity.id
_entity.type
_entity.pdbx_description
1 polymer ?
#
loop_
_entity_poly.entity_id
_entity_poly.type
_entity_poly.pdbx_seq_one_letter_code
_entity_poly.pdbx_strand_id
1 'polypeptide(L)'
;MITLLFSMKRKIVFLSGTRADFGKLKPLIEILRSSLLFEVHIFATGMHMDNKYGYTVHEIEKCGYDNIYKYIIHDSESVTDITLSRTIEGFANYIRMIEPDLIVVHGDRIEGLAGATVGALNNILVAHIEGGELSGTVDELVRHAISKLSHTHFVANEEAKKRLVQMGELMETVYVIGSPDMDVMLSENLPDIGSVKAYYEIGFQKYALSIFHPVTTEYEVMDEYAEAYFEALVSSGLNYVMIYPNNDKGSDIIMQQVRKMQYHSNFKIFPSIRFEYFLTLLKHASFIIGNSSAGIREAPYYGVPTINIGTRQNGRSSNPDIINTTYHPNDMLDGIKKGSKQKGKTKAQQLFGNGKSALLFAEILSDECFWKTKKQKAFKDV
;
A
#
# COMPACT_ATOMS: atom_id res chain seq x y z
N MET A 1 -11.86 -42.63 24.36
CA MET A 1 -10.68 -42.49 23.50
C MET A 1 -11.05 -41.46 22.47
N ILE A 2 -10.80 -40.17 22.77
CA ILE A 2 -11.10 -39.05 21.90
C ILE A 2 -9.94 -38.98 20.92
N THR A 3 -10.16 -39.45 19.69
CA THR A 3 -9.23 -39.25 18.59
C THR A 3 -9.26 -37.75 18.25
N LEU A 4 -8.30 -37.01 18.78
CA LEU A 4 -7.98 -35.67 18.26
C LEU A 4 -7.51 -35.85 16.82
N LEU A 5 -8.43 -35.74 15.87
CA LEU A 5 -8.11 -35.45 14.50
C LEU A 5 -7.37 -34.10 14.52
N PHE A 6 -6.04 -34.15 14.45
CA PHE A 6 -5.25 -32.99 14.09
C PHE A 6 -5.69 -32.59 12.68
N SER A 7 -6.68 -31.69 12.59
CA SER A 7 -6.97 -31.01 11.31
C SER A 7 -5.67 -30.37 10.87
N MET A 8 -5.18 -30.75 9.68
CA MET A 8 -4.00 -30.09 9.11
C MET A 8 -4.32 -28.61 9.02
N LYS A 9 -3.40 -27.76 9.50
CA LYS A 9 -3.55 -26.31 9.41
C LYS A 9 -3.68 -25.89 7.95
N ARG A 10 -4.58 -24.94 7.68
CA ARG A 10 -4.66 -24.32 6.35
C ARG A 10 -3.43 -23.45 6.12
N LYS A 11 -2.71 -23.69 5.02
CA LYS A 11 -1.52 -22.92 4.64
C LYS A 11 -1.91 -21.67 3.87
N ILE A 12 -1.53 -20.51 4.38
CA ILE A 12 -1.85 -19.22 3.79
C ILE A 12 -0.55 -18.49 3.45
N VAL A 13 -0.37 -18.14 2.18
CA VAL A 13 0.80 -17.40 1.71
C VAL A 13 0.41 -15.94 1.47
N PHE A 14 1.04 -15.01 2.19
CA PHE A 14 0.99 -13.59 1.92
C PHE A 14 2.15 -13.19 1.02
N LEU A 15 1.85 -12.52 -0.10
CA LEU A 15 2.85 -11.97 -0.99
C LEU A 15 3.01 -10.47 -0.68
N SER A 16 4.24 -10.03 -0.40
CA SER A 16 4.54 -8.64 -0.12
C SER A 16 5.75 -8.14 -0.92
N GLY A 17 5.58 -7.01 -1.60
CA GLY A 17 6.58 -6.38 -2.44
C GLY A 17 7.21 -5.12 -1.85
N THR A 18 6.55 -4.47 -0.89
CA THR A 18 6.99 -3.19 -0.32
C THR A 18 6.71 -3.08 1.17
N ARG A 19 7.44 -2.18 1.84
CA ARG A 19 7.20 -1.87 3.26
C ARG A 19 5.78 -1.35 3.52
N ALA A 20 5.25 -0.51 2.63
CA ALA A 20 3.90 0.04 2.76
C ALA A 20 2.84 -1.05 2.65
N ASP A 21 3.01 -1.96 1.71
CA ASP A 21 2.17 -3.13 1.50
C ASP A 21 2.21 -4.08 2.72
N PHE A 22 3.40 -4.44 3.17
CA PHE A 22 3.57 -5.25 4.38
C PHE A 22 2.92 -4.61 5.61
N GLY A 23 3.06 -3.30 5.79
CA GLY A 23 2.45 -2.59 6.92
C GLY A 23 0.93 -2.74 6.97
N LYS A 24 0.28 -2.80 5.82
CA LYS A 24 -1.17 -3.04 5.70
C LYS A 24 -1.55 -4.50 5.88
N LEU A 25 -0.73 -5.43 5.38
CA LEU A 25 -0.97 -6.87 5.54
C LEU A 25 -0.70 -7.37 6.97
N LYS A 26 0.17 -6.68 7.71
CA LYS A 26 0.63 -7.10 9.05
C LYS A 26 -0.51 -7.43 10.03
N PRO A 27 -1.58 -6.62 10.19
CA PRO A 27 -2.69 -6.98 11.08
C PRO A 27 -3.36 -8.31 10.72
N LEU A 28 -3.51 -8.60 9.42
CA LEU A 28 -4.09 -9.85 8.92
C LEU A 28 -3.18 -11.04 9.20
N ILE A 29 -1.86 -10.85 9.05
CA ILE A 29 -0.84 -11.86 9.32
C ILE A 29 -0.83 -12.19 10.82
N GLU A 30 -0.80 -11.18 11.68
CA GLU A 30 -0.70 -11.35 13.14
C GLU A 30 -1.90 -12.10 13.72
N ILE A 31 -3.12 -11.79 13.27
CA ILE A 31 -4.31 -12.46 13.78
C ILE A 31 -4.35 -13.94 13.36
N LEU A 32 -3.96 -14.25 12.12
CA LEU A 32 -3.94 -15.63 11.64
C LEU A 32 -2.81 -16.43 12.28
N ARG A 33 -1.64 -15.82 12.50
CA ARG A 33 -0.52 -16.46 13.19
C ARG A 33 -0.90 -16.91 14.60
N SER A 34 -1.77 -16.15 15.27
CA SER A 34 -2.23 -16.47 16.62
C SER A 34 -3.23 -17.62 16.66
N SER A 35 -3.76 -18.05 15.52
CA SER A 35 -4.75 -19.12 15.40
C SER A 35 -4.11 -20.50 15.26
N LEU A 36 -4.71 -21.51 15.84
CA LEU A 36 -4.32 -22.90 15.65
C LEU A 36 -4.79 -23.48 14.29
N LEU A 37 -5.65 -22.79 13.58
CA LEU A 37 -6.25 -23.24 12.31
C LEU A 37 -5.35 -22.99 11.10
N PHE A 38 -4.40 -22.03 11.22
CA PHE A 38 -3.64 -21.54 10.09
C PHE A 38 -2.14 -21.70 10.26
N GLU A 39 -1.46 -21.92 9.13
CA GLU A 39 -0.02 -21.85 9.00
C GLU A 39 0.28 -20.70 8.02
N VAL A 40 0.90 -19.64 8.54
CA VAL A 40 1.15 -18.42 7.77
C VAL A 40 2.55 -18.45 7.17
N HIS A 41 2.64 -18.15 5.88
CA HIS A 41 3.87 -17.98 5.12
C HIS A 41 3.91 -16.57 4.50
N ILE A 42 5.11 -16.00 4.39
CA ILE A 42 5.34 -14.70 3.77
C ILE A 42 6.35 -14.87 2.64
N PHE A 43 5.93 -14.54 1.42
CA PHE A 43 6.82 -14.41 0.28
C PHE A 43 7.19 -12.93 0.10
N ALA A 44 8.42 -12.57 0.48
CA ALA A 44 8.94 -11.22 0.40
C ALA A 44 9.80 -11.04 -0.86
N THR A 45 9.49 -10.03 -1.66
CA THR A 45 10.17 -9.75 -2.94
C THR A 45 10.17 -8.25 -3.27
N GLY A 46 10.49 -7.88 -4.49
CA GLY A 46 10.41 -6.49 -4.96
C GLY A 46 11.29 -5.54 -4.15
N MET A 47 10.74 -4.40 -3.79
CA MET A 47 11.46 -3.35 -3.03
C MET A 47 11.94 -3.81 -1.66
N HIS A 48 11.36 -4.87 -1.08
CA HIS A 48 11.87 -5.46 0.16
C HIS A 48 13.29 -5.97 0.04
N MET A 49 13.68 -6.40 -1.15
CA MET A 49 14.96 -7.02 -1.45
C MET A 49 15.97 -6.04 -2.10
N ASP A 50 15.61 -4.76 -2.22
CA ASP A 50 16.43 -3.74 -2.86
C ASP A 50 17.07 -2.79 -1.82
N ASN A 51 18.40 -2.69 -1.86
CA ASN A 51 19.17 -1.79 -1.00
C ASN A 51 18.84 -0.31 -1.24
N LYS A 52 18.45 0.08 -2.47
CA LYS A 52 18.02 1.44 -2.80
C LYS A 52 16.86 1.90 -1.91
N TYR A 53 15.97 0.98 -1.52
CA TYR A 53 14.82 1.23 -0.66
C TYR A 53 15.03 0.80 0.80
N GLY A 54 16.28 0.49 1.18
CA GLY A 54 16.70 0.20 2.56
C GLY A 54 16.56 -1.26 2.97
N TYR A 55 16.50 -2.21 2.03
CA TYR A 55 16.43 -3.66 2.26
C TYR A 55 15.42 -4.04 3.34
N THR A 56 14.17 -3.63 3.10
CA THR A 56 13.11 -3.58 4.13
C THR A 56 12.59 -4.94 4.58
N VAL A 57 13.05 -6.04 3.99
CA VAL A 57 12.76 -7.40 4.46
C VAL A 57 13.16 -7.60 5.94
N HIS A 58 14.17 -6.88 6.42
CA HIS A 58 14.53 -6.91 7.85
C HIS A 58 13.40 -6.47 8.78
N GLU A 59 12.45 -5.66 8.31
CA GLU A 59 11.28 -5.29 9.10
C GLU A 59 10.31 -6.47 9.26
N ILE A 60 10.21 -7.32 8.24
CA ILE A 60 9.43 -8.56 8.28
C ILE A 60 10.11 -9.55 9.26
N GLU A 61 11.42 -9.71 9.15
CA GLU A 61 12.20 -10.60 10.02
C GLU A 61 12.09 -10.20 11.50
N LYS A 62 12.13 -8.89 11.81
CA LYS A 62 11.98 -8.36 13.18
C LYS A 62 10.62 -8.67 13.82
N CYS A 63 9.60 -8.97 13.03
CA CYS A 63 8.30 -9.41 13.56
C CYS A 63 8.34 -10.86 14.09
N GLY A 64 9.41 -11.61 13.81
CA GLY A 64 9.60 -12.97 14.33
C GLY A 64 8.63 -13.97 13.73
N TYR A 65 8.34 -13.89 12.45
CA TYR A 65 7.58 -14.90 11.70
C TYR A 65 8.46 -16.11 11.36
N ASP A 66 7.90 -17.31 11.44
CA ASP A 66 8.65 -18.54 11.23
C ASP A 66 8.92 -18.84 9.76
N ASN A 67 7.97 -18.51 8.86
CA ASN A 67 8.00 -18.91 7.46
C ASN A 67 8.12 -17.68 6.55
N ILE A 68 9.33 -17.14 6.43
CA ILE A 68 9.65 -16.03 5.52
C ILE A 68 10.50 -16.58 4.36
N TYR A 69 10.00 -16.46 3.14
CA TYR A 69 10.77 -16.76 1.93
C TYR A 69 11.17 -15.45 1.24
N LYS A 70 12.47 -15.27 1.04
CA LYS A 70 13.07 -14.08 0.43
C LYS A 70 13.42 -14.38 -1.02
N TYR A 71 12.80 -13.65 -1.94
CA TYR A 71 13.07 -13.81 -3.36
C TYR A 71 13.64 -12.53 -3.96
N ILE A 72 14.89 -12.59 -4.43
CA ILE A 72 15.60 -11.47 -5.04
C ILE A 72 15.36 -11.50 -6.54
N ILE A 73 14.80 -10.42 -7.06
CA ILE A 73 14.70 -10.22 -8.51
C ILE A 73 15.99 -9.53 -8.94
N HIS A 74 16.88 -10.27 -9.62
CA HIS A 74 18.08 -9.70 -10.18
C HIS A 74 17.73 -8.91 -11.44
N ASP A 75 17.56 -7.60 -11.29
CA ASP A 75 17.35 -6.68 -12.41
C ASP A 75 18.17 -5.41 -12.24
N SER A 76 18.98 -5.09 -13.24
CA SER A 76 19.75 -3.84 -13.29
C SER A 76 18.87 -2.65 -13.72
N GLU A 77 17.73 -2.93 -14.34
CA GLU A 77 16.79 -1.93 -14.85
C GLU A 77 15.38 -2.30 -14.35
N SER A 78 14.74 -1.40 -13.61
CA SER A 78 13.38 -1.58 -13.06
C SER A 78 12.32 -1.53 -14.17
N VAL A 79 12.33 -2.54 -15.04
CA VAL A 79 11.34 -2.69 -16.13
C VAL A 79 10.18 -3.53 -15.61
N THR A 80 9.00 -2.94 -15.55
CA THR A 80 7.83 -3.46 -14.86
C THR A 80 7.39 -4.85 -15.34
N ASP A 81 7.39 -5.09 -16.65
CA ASP A 81 7.01 -6.38 -17.26
C ASP A 81 8.04 -7.48 -16.98
N ILE A 82 9.33 -7.13 -16.97
CA ILE A 82 10.39 -8.08 -16.57
C ILE A 82 10.29 -8.42 -15.09
N THR A 83 10.02 -7.43 -14.24
CA THR A 83 9.77 -7.66 -12.81
C THR A 83 8.59 -8.59 -12.61
N LEU A 84 7.48 -8.39 -13.34
CA LEU A 84 6.32 -9.27 -13.31
C LEU A 84 6.70 -10.70 -13.69
N SER A 85 7.39 -10.91 -14.82
CA SER A 85 7.74 -12.25 -15.31
C SER A 85 8.61 -13.03 -14.33
N ARG A 86 9.62 -12.37 -13.74
CA ARG A 86 10.51 -12.98 -12.75
C ARG A 86 9.82 -13.28 -11.43
N THR A 87 8.90 -12.39 -11.00
CA THR A 87 8.10 -12.63 -9.79
C THR A 87 7.18 -13.84 -10.00
N ILE A 88 6.56 -13.98 -11.18
CA ILE A 88 5.75 -15.16 -11.55
C ILE A 88 6.60 -16.42 -11.45
N GLU A 89 7.79 -16.44 -12.03
CA GLU A 89 8.69 -17.61 -12.02
C GLU A 89 9.05 -18.00 -10.58
N GLY A 90 9.56 -17.06 -9.79
CA GLY A 90 9.98 -17.33 -8.41
C GLY A 90 8.82 -17.75 -7.51
N PHE A 91 7.67 -17.10 -7.64
CA PHE A 91 6.50 -17.41 -6.84
C PHE A 91 5.89 -18.76 -7.25
N ALA A 92 5.85 -19.08 -8.54
CA ALA A 92 5.38 -20.39 -9.03
C ALA A 92 6.23 -21.54 -8.50
N ASN A 93 7.54 -21.37 -8.40
CA ASN A 93 8.42 -22.39 -7.81
C ASN A 93 8.16 -22.52 -6.29
N TYR A 94 7.99 -21.41 -5.58
CA TYR A 94 7.72 -21.44 -4.15
C TYR A 94 6.39 -22.13 -3.80
N ILE A 95 5.29 -21.81 -4.49
CA ILE A 95 3.98 -22.41 -4.17
C ILE A 95 3.92 -23.91 -4.42
N ARG A 96 4.72 -24.43 -5.40
CA ARG A 96 4.84 -25.89 -5.62
C ARG A 96 5.50 -26.62 -4.47
N MET A 97 6.39 -25.94 -3.71
CA MET A 97 7.01 -26.51 -2.51
C MET A 97 6.09 -26.45 -1.29
N ILE A 98 5.29 -25.37 -1.20
CA ILE A 98 4.47 -25.11 -0.01
C ILE A 98 3.08 -25.75 -0.13
N GLU A 99 2.52 -25.82 -1.35
CA GLU A 99 1.16 -26.27 -1.62
C GLU A 99 0.12 -25.53 -0.75
N PRO A 100 -0.02 -24.20 -0.90
CA PRO A 100 -0.90 -23.41 -0.04
C PRO A 100 -2.38 -23.62 -0.37
N ASP A 101 -3.24 -23.48 0.62
CA ASP A 101 -4.69 -23.45 0.46
C ASP A 101 -5.17 -22.08 -0.05
N LEU A 102 -4.47 -21.00 0.32
CA LEU A 102 -4.83 -19.62 -0.02
C LEU A 102 -3.59 -18.77 -0.28
N ILE A 103 -3.65 -17.96 -1.32
CA ILE A 103 -2.71 -16.88 -1.61
C ILE A 103 -3.40 -15.56 -1.33
N VAL A 104 -2.79 -14.69 -0.54
CA VAL A 104 -3.28 -13.35 -0.22
C VAL A 104 -2.40 -12.33 -0.94
N VAL A 105 -3.04 -11.50 -1.77
CA VAL A 105 -2.40 -10.39 -2.49
C VAL A 105 -3.10 -9.08 -2.12
N HIS A 106 -2.36 -7.98 -2.14
CA HIS A 106 -2.87 -6.68 -1.72
C HIS A 106 -2.73 -5.63 -2.83
N GLY A 107 -3.76 -4.81 -2.98
CA GLY A 107 -3.71 -3.55 -3.73
C GLY A 107 -3.55 -3.71 -5.24
N ASP A 108 -2.56 -3.00 -5.79
CA ASP A 108 -2.40 -2.74 -7.22
C ASP A 108 -0.95 -2.88 -7.71
N ARG A 109 -0.13 -3.62 -6.95
CA ARG A 109 1.28 -3.81 -7.28
C ARG A 109 1.48 -4.99 -8.24
N ILE A 110 2.55 -4.89 -9.02
CA ILE A 110 2.97 -5.94 -9.97
C ILE A 110 3.20 -7.28 -9.27
N GLU A 111 3.76 -7.25 -8.08
CA GLU A 111 3.96 -8.44 -7.27
C GLU A 111 2.61 -9.11 -6.93
N GLY A 112 1.59 -8.31 -6.61
CA GLY A 112 0.22 -8.81 -6.42
C GLY A 112 -0.38 -9.45 -7.67
N LEU A 113 -0.12 -8.86 -8.85
CA LEU A 113 -0.54 -9.43 -10.14
C LEU A 113 0.15 -10.77 -10.41
N ALA A 114 1.45 -10.87 -10.11
CA ALA A 114 2.18 -12.13 -10.21
C ALA A 114 1.54 -13.21 -9.32
N GLY A 115 1.27 -12.87 -8.05
CA GLY A 115 0.64 -13.77 -7.08
C GLY A 115 -0.74 -14.26 -7.53
N ALA A 116 -1.59 -13.34 -8.00
CA ALA A 116 -2.92 -13.67 -8.49
C ALA A 116 -2.87 -14.55 -9.75
N THR A 117 -1.97 -14.24 -10.69
CA THR A 117 -1.75 -15.04 -11.91
C THR A 117 -1.34 -16.47 -11.56
N VAL A 118 -0.34 -16.61 -10.68
CA VAL A 118 0.16 -17.93 -10.30
C VAL A 118 -0.91 -18.74 -9.56
N GLY A 119 -1.64 -18.11 -8.62
CA GLY A 119 -2.72 -18.78 -7.89
C GLY A 119 -3.85 -19.26 -8.80
N ALA A 120 -4.35 -18.39 -9.66
CA ALA A 120 -5.43 -18.72 -10.60
C ALA A 120 -5.06 -19.88 -11.53
N LEU A 121 -3.85 -19.85 -12.12
CA LEU A 121 -3.38 -20.87 -13.06
C LEU A 121 -3.04 -22.22 -12.40
N ASN A 122 -2.81 -22.24 -11.08
CA ASN A 122 -2.54 -23.48 -10.34
C ASN A 122 -3.75 -23.97 -9.52
N ASN A 123 -4.94 -23.43 -9.74
CA ASN A 123 -6.18 -23.78 -9.00
C ASN A 123 -6.03 -23.64 -7.47
N ILE A 124 -5.30 -22.62 -7.01
CA ILE A 124 -5.19 -22.25 -5.62
C ILE A 124 -6.11 -21.05 -5.37
N LEU A 125 -6.83 -21.01 -4.25
CA LEU A 125 -7.65 -19.85 -3.91
C LEU A 125 -6.77 -18.59 -3.81
N VAL A 126 -7.26 -17.48 -4.36
CA VAL A 126 -6.62 -16.18 -4.27
C VAL A 126 -7.58 -15.20 -3.62
N ALA A 127 -7.12 -14.55 -2.55
CA ALA A 127 -7.82 -13.47 -1.88
C ALA A 127 -7.15 -12.12 -2.24
N HIS A 128 -7.94 -11.19 -2.77
CA HIS A 128 -7.49 -9.83 -3.07
C HIS A 128 -7.95 -8.86 -1.97
N ILE A 129 -6.99 -8.26 -1.29
CA ILE A 129 -7.23 -7.20 -0.30
C ILE A 129 -7.25 -5.85 -1.02
N GLU A 130 -8.25 -5.01 -0.75
CA GLU A 130 -8.42 -3.67 -1.33
C GLU A 130 -8.64 -3.65 -2.86
N GLY A 131 -9.32 -4.67 -3.40
CA GLY A 131 -9.88 -4.62 -4.75
C GLY A 131 -11.05 -3.65 -4.88
N GLY A 132 -11.43 -3.28 -6.11
CA GLY A 132 -12.59 -2.41 -6.39
C GLY A 132 -12.39 -0.93 -6.11
N GLU A 133 -11.17 -0.50 -5.77
CA GLU A 133 -10.81 0.91 -5.63
C GLU A 133 -10.35 1.51 -6.95
N LEU A 134 -10.45 2.83 -7.09
CA LEU A 134 -9.97 3.60 -8.23
C LEU A 134 -8.55 4.10 -8.00
N SER A 135 -7.74 4.19 -9.04
CA SER A 135 -6.33 4.58 -8.93
C SER A 135 -5.88 5.65 -9.94
N GLY A 136 -6.56 5.86 -11.05
CA GLY A 136 -6.28 6.92 -12.01
C GLY A 136 -4.98 6.78 -12.82
N THR A 137 -4.26 5.65 -12.71
CA THR A 137 -3.00 5.34 -13.42
C THR A 137 -2.98 3.89 -13.87
N VAL A 138 -1.83 3.38 -14.33
CA VAL A 138 -1.61 1.95 -14.62
C VAL A 138 -1.95 1.05 -13.42
N ASP A 139 -1.84 1.59 -12.21
CA ASP A 139 -2.21 0.88 -10.97
C ASP A 139 -3.67 0.42 -11.00
N GLU A 140 -4.59 1.22 -11.59
CA GLU A 140 -6.01 0.83 -11.73
C GLU A 140 -6.16 -0.40 -12.62
N LEU A 141 -5.45 -0.43 -13.73
CA LEU A 141 -5.45 -1.56 -14.66
C LEU A 141 -4.92 -2.82 -13.98
N VAL A 142 -3.82 -2.69 -13.26
CA VAL A 142 -3.21 -3.79 -12.48
C VAL A 142 -4.17 -4.27 -11.39
N ARG A 143 -4.80 -3.37 -10.62
CA ARG A 143 -5.79 -3.71 -9.59
C ARG A 143 -6.96 -4.49 -10.16
N HIS A 144 -7.50 -4.05 -11.29
CA HIS A 144 -8.62 -4.73 -11.93
C HIS A 144 -8.22 -6.12 -12.46
N ALA A 145 -7.02 -6.26 -13.02
CA ALA A 145 -6.48 -7.55 -13.44
C ALA A 145 -6.32 -8.51 -12.25
N ILE A 146 -5.76 -8.04 -11.12
CA ILE A 146 -5.67 -8.82 -9.87
C ILE A 146 -7.07 -9.27 -9.42
N SER A 147 -8.05 -8.36 -9.41
CA SER A 147 -9.43 -8.70 -9.03
C SER A 147 -10.01 -9.78 -9.96
N LYS A 148 -9.80 -9.68 -11.26
CA LYS A 148 -10.31 -10.69 -12.21
C LYS A 148 -9.68 -12.05 -12.02
N LEU A 149 -8.42 -12.13 -11.61
CA LEU A 149 -7.71 -13.38 -11.34
C LEU A 149 -7.99 -13.94 -9.94
N SER A 150 -8.49 -13.11 -8.99
CA SER A 150 -8.76 -13.52 -7.61
C SER A 150 -10.13 -14.16 -7.47
N HIS A 151 -10.27 -15.08 -6.52
CA HIS A 151 -11.50 -15.84 -6.27
C HIS A 151 -12.37 -15.20 -5.20
N THR A 152 -11.74 -14.51 -4.24
CA THR A 152 -12.40 -13.83 -3.13
C THR A 152 -11.80 -12.43 -2.96
N HIS A 153 -12.62 -11.50 -2.46
CA HIS A 153 -12.26 -10.10 -2.38
C HIS A 153 -12.60 -9.55 -1.00
N PHE A 154 -11.61 -8.95 -0.37
CA PHE A 154 -11.75 -8.30 0.93
C PHE A 154 -11.59 -6.79 0.73
N VAL A 155 -12.71 -6.09 0.76
CA VAL A 155 -12.78 -4.69 0.32
C VAL A 155 -12.96 -3.72 1.47
N ALA A 156 -12.56 -2.46 1.23
CA ALA A 156 -12.59 -1.43 2.26
C ALA A 156 -14.01 -0.93 2.58
N ASN A 157 -14.93 -0.93 1.60
CA ASN A 157 -16.27 -0.37 1.76
C ASN A 157 -17.26 -0.95 0.74
N GLU A 158 -18.56 -0.60 0.92
CA GLU A 158 -19.63 -1.04 0.03
C GLU A 158 -19.50 -0.52 -1.39
N GLU A 159 -18.84 0.62 -1.60
CA GLU A 159 -18.64 1.18 -2.93
C GLU A 159 -17.65 0.34 -3.75
N ALA A 160 -16.56 -0.09 -3.12
CA ALA A 160 -15.61 -1.04 -3.72
C ALA A 160 -16.29 -2.38 -4.03
N LYS A 161 -17.16 -2.87 -3.13
CA LYS A 161 -17.98 -4.08 -3.37
C LYS A 161 -18.87 -3.92 -4.61
N LYS A 162 -19.59 -2.80 -4.73
CA LYS A 162 -20.45 -2.52 -5.89
C LYS A 162 -19.66 -2.55 -7.20
N ARG A 163 -18.46 -1.93 -7.22
CA ARG A 163 -17.61 -1.93 -8.41
C ARG A 163 -17.17 -3.33 -8.82
N LEU A 164 -16.78 -4.18 -7.86
CA LEU A 164 -16.41 -5.57 -8.14
C LEU A 164 -17.58 -6.38 -8.69
N VAL A 165 -18.77 -6.23 -8.10
CA VAL A 165 -19.98 -6.87 -8.62
C VAL A 165 -20.29 -6.38 -10.04
N GLN A 166 -20.14 -5.08 -10.33
CA GLN A 166 -20.29 -4.51 -11.67
C GLN A 166 -19.24 -5.07 -12.65
N MET A 167 -18.04 -5.41 -12.18
CA MET A 167 -17.01 -6.10 -12.96
C MET A 167 -17.33 -7.60 -13.18
N GLY A 168 -18.45 -8.11 -12.66
CA GLY A 168 -18.87 -9.50 -12.80
C GLY A 168 -18.33 -10.44 -11.73
N GLU A 169 -17.85 -9.90 -10.57
CA GLU A 169 -17.54 -10.73 -9.41
C GLU A 169 -18.81 -11.16 -8.68
N LEU A 170 -18.81 -12.36 -8.09
CA LEU A 170 -19.95 -12.88 -7.35
C LEU A 170 -20.09 -12.13 -6.00
N MET A 171 -21.27 -11.61 -5.70
CA MET A 171 -21.53 -10.82 -4.50
C MET A 171 -21.16 -11.58 -3.20
N GLU A 172 -21.38 -12.88 -3.18
CA GLU A 172 -21.08 -13.77 -2.05
C GLU A 172 -19.58 -14.01 -1.83
N THR A 173 -18.74 -13.67 -2.81
CA THR A 173 -17.27 -13.75 -2.68
C THR A 173 -16.61 -12.41 -2.37
N VAL A 174 -17.42 -11.34 -2.20
CA VAL A 174 -16.93 -10.00 -1.89
C VAL A 174 -17.34 -9.61 -0.46
N TYR A 175 -16.34 -9.57 0.41
CA TYR A 175 -16.47 -9.31 1.84
C TYR A 175 -16.05 -7.88 2.18
N VAL A 176 -16.92 -7.10 2.81
CA VAL A 176 -16.57 -5.77 3.29
C VAL A 176 -16.00 -5.90 4.70
N ILE A 177 -14.68 -5.73 4.82
CA ILE A 177 -13.96 -5.85 6.10
C ILE A 177 -13.39 -4.51 6.59
N GLY A 178 -13.42 -3.47 5.76
CA GLY A 178 -12.61 -2.27 5.97
C GLY A 178 -11.20 -2.42 5.38
N SER A 179 -10.42 -1.37 5.47
CA SER A 179 -9.02 -1.38 5.07
C SER A 179 -8.13 -1.78 6.25
N PRO A 180 -7.18 -2.72 6.08
CA PRO A 180 -6.32 -3.17 7.19
C PRO A 180 -5.41 -2.08 7.76
N ASP A 181 -5.12 -1.03 7.00
CA ASP A 181 -4.40 0.14 7.51
C ASP A 181 -5.18 0.85 8.64
N MET A 182 -6.53 0.78 8.62
CA MET A 182 -7.35 1.35 9.70
C MET A 182 -7.12 0.64 11.03
N ASP A 183 -6.82 -0.67 11.02
CA ASP A 183 -6.50 -1.42 12.24
C ASP A 183 -5.22 -0.89 12.88
N VAL A 184 -4.23 -0.52 12.05
CA VAL A 184 -2.98 0.10 12.53
C VAL A 184 -3.20 1.55 12.93
N MET A 185 -3.95 2.32 12.13
CA MET A 185 -4.21 3.75 12.37
C MET A 185 -4.99 4.03 13.65
N LEU A 186 -5.92 3.12 14.00
CA LEU A 186 -6.74 3.18 15.21
C LEU A 186 -6.09 2.53 16.42
N SER A 187 -4.96 1.87 16.22
CA SER A 187 -4.24 1.22 17.32
C SER A 187 -3.76 2.27 18.34
N GLU A 188 -3.97 1.96 19.62
CA GLU A 188 -3.39 2.73 20.72
C GLU A 188 -1.86 2.55 20.83
N ASN A 189 -1.31 1.57 20.11
CA ASN A 189 0.11 1.20 20.14
C ASN A 189 0.97 1.94 19.10
N LEU A 190 0.47 3.01 18.48
CA LEU A 190 1.33 3.84 17.63
C LEU A 190 2.47 4.46 18.46
N PRO A 191 3.71 4.45 17.94
CA PRO A 191 4.84 5.02 18.66
C PRO A 191 4.63 6.53 18.87
N ASP A 192 5.08 7.06 20.00
CA ASP A 192 5.00 8.50 20.27
C ASP A 192 5.89 9.30 19.33
N ILE A 193 5.52 10.57 19.09
CA ILE A 193 6.23 11.43 18.14
C ILE A 193 7.68 11.73 18.53
N GLY A 194 7.99 11.77 19.81
CA GLY A 194 9.35 12.01 20.32
C GLY A 194 10.25 10.84 19.96
N SER A 195 9.81 9.62 20.24
CA SER A 195 10.52 8.37 19.87
C SER A 195 10.71 8.25 18.36
N VAL A 196 9.68 8.58 17.55
CA VAL A 196 9.77 8.55 16.09
C VAL A 196 10.80 9.54 15.58
N LYS A 197 10.75 10.78 16.06
CA LYS A 197 11.71 11.83 15.67
C LYS A 197 13.13 11.49 16.09
N ALA A 198 13.32 10.93 17.27
CA ALA A 198 14.63 10.48 17.74
C ALA A 198 15.18 9.36 16.87
N TYR A 199 14.36 8.35 16.54
CA TYR A 199 14.75 7.22 15.71
C TYR A 199 15.21 7.65 14.29
N TYR A 200 14.50 8.60 13.68
CA TYR A 200 14.81 9.12 12.35
C TYR A 200 15.65 10.41 12.38
N GLU A 201 16.12 10.82 13.53
CA GLU A 201 16.91 12.05 13.72
C GLU A 201 16.26 13.29 13.10
N ILE A 202 14.93 13.45 13.28
CA ILE A 202 14.15 14.57 12.77
C ILE A 202 14.16 15.71 13.80
N GLY A 203 14.99 16.73 13.58
CA GLY A 203 15.11 17.89 14.48
C GLY A 203 14.01 18.95 14.34
N PHE A 204 13.13 18.83 13.35
CA PHE A 204 12.10 19.83 13.07
C PHE A 204 11.00 19.86 14.12
N GLN A 205 10.67 21.02 14.68
CA GLN A 205 9.49 21.17 15.53
C GLN A 205 8.20 21.07 14.71
N LYS A 206 8.15 21.81 13.58
CA LYS A 206 7.05 21.78 12.60
C LYS A 206 7.59 21.31 11.26
N TYR A 207 6.84 20.47 10.58
CA TYR A 207 7.21 19.93 9.26
C TYR A 207 5.96 19.57 8.47
N ALA A 208 6.12 19.44 7.17
CA ALA A 208 5.17 18.78 6.27
C ALA A 208 5.75 17.45 5.77
N LEU A 209 4.89 16.51 5.39
CA LEU A 209 5.30 15.31 4.67
C LEU A 209 5.30 15.57 3.16
N SER A 210 6.31 15.08 2.45
CA SER A 210 6.43 15.19 1.00
C SER A 210 6.64 13.81 0.40
N ILE A 211 5.71 13.41 -0.48
CA ILE A 211 5.78 12.12 -1.20
C ILE A 211 5.30 12.34 -2.62
N PHE A 212 6.23 12.30 -3.58
CA PHE A 212 5.94 12.53 -4.98
C PHE A 212 6.39 11.34 -5.82
N HIS A 213 5.47 10.76 -6.58
CA HIS A 213 5.67 9.58 -7.42
C HIS A 213 5.61 9.95 -8.90
N PRO A 214 6.28 9.21 -9.78
CA PRO A 214 6.11 9.39 -11.20
C PRO A 214 4.69 9.03 -11.65
N VAL A 215 4.26 9.65 -12.74
CA VAL A 215 3.04 9.29 -13.48
C VAL A 215 3.48 8.73 -14.82
N THR A 216 3.32 7.43 -15.01
CA THR A 216 3.90 6.71 -16.16
C THR A 216 3.37 7.21 -17.52
N THR A 217 2.14 7.70 -17.53
CA THR A 217 1.49 8.30 -18.72
C THR A 217 1.97 9.73 -19.01
N GLU A 218 2.70 10.36 -18.09
CA GLU A 218 3.23 11.72 -18.19
C GLU A 218 4.78 11.73 -18.22
N TYR A 219 5.39 10.59 -18.56
CA TYR A 219 6.84 10.37 -18.49
C TYR A 219 7.65 11.43 -19.23
N GLU A 220 7.21 11.84 -20.42
CA GLU A 220 7.92 12.77 -21.30
C GLU A 220 8.10 14.18 -20.69
N VAL A 221 7.22 14.56 -19.77
CA VAL A 221 7.22 15.88 -19.09
C VAL A 221 7.56 15.78 -17.60
N MET A 222 7.91 14.58 -17.13
CA MET A 222 8.16 14.31 -15.72
C MET A 222 9.33 15.12 -15.15
N ASP A 223 10.33 15.43 -15.94
CA ASP A 223 11.48 16.22 -15.50
C ASP A 223 11.06 17.66 -15.15
N GLU A 224 10.26 18.29 -16.02
CA GLU A 224 9.71 19.63 -15.79
C GLU A 224 8.80 19.66 -14.55
N TYR A 225 7.96 18.63 -14.38
CA TYR A 225 7.06 18.52 -13.24
C TYR A 225 7.81 18.29 -11.92
N ALA A 226 8.83 17.45 -11.96
CA ALA A 226 9.67 17.22 -10.79
C ALA A 226 10.44 18.49 -10.40
N GLU A 227 11.05 19.19 -11.37
CA GLU A 227 11.76 20.45 -11.11
C GLU A 227 10.83 21.48 -10.47
N ALA A 228 9.66 21.74 -11.10
CA ALA A 228 8.66 22.67 -10.58
C ALA A 228 8.19 22.32 -9.16
N TYR A 229 7.97 21.02 -8.88
CA TYR A 229 7.57 20.56 -7.56
C TYR A 229 8.63 20.87 -6.49
N PHE A 230 9.87 20.50 -6.74
CA PHE A 230 10.95 20.72 -5.78
C PHE A 230 11.29 22.20 -5.60
N GLU A 231 11.20 22.98 -6.65
CA GLU A 231 11.35 24.44 -6.61
C GLU A 231 10.28 25.10 -5.72
N ALA A 232 9.03 24.67 -5.83
CA ALA A 232 7.94 25.13 -4.97
C ALA A 232 8.19 24.79 -3.50
N LEU A 233 8.68 23.57 -3.19
CA LEU A 233 9.02 23.18 -1.82
C LEU A 233 10.13 24.06 -1.25
N VAL A 234 11.22 24.28 -1.99
CA VAL A 234 12.34 25.15 -1.58
C VAL A 234 11.85 26.59 -1.35
N SER A 235 11.09 27.12 -2.32
CA SER A 235 10.55 28.50 -2.27
C SER A 235 9.58 28.72 -1.11
N SER A 236 8.94 27.68 -0.61
CA SER A 236 8.05 27.77 0.56
C SER A 236 8.77 28.11 1.86
N GLY A 237 10.07 27.80 1.98
CA GLY A 237 10.88 27.98 3.19
C GLY A 237 10.48 27.07 4.37
N LEU A 238 9.60 26.08 4.15
CA LEU A 238 9.13 25.18 5.20
C LEU A 238 10.04 23.96 5.35
N ASN A 239 9.91 23.25 6.49
CA ASN A 239 10.62 22.00 6.71
C ASN A 239 9.82 20.83 6.18
N TYR A 240 10.50 19.90 5.53
CA TYR A 240 9.91 18.71 4.93
C TYR A 240 10.58 17.42 5.41
N VAL A 241 9.75 16.46 5.79
CA VAL A 241 10.15 15.06 5.89
C VAL A 241 9.71 14.40 4.58
N MET A 242 10.69 14.03 3.79
CA MET A 242 10.50 13.53 2.42
C MET A 242 10.76 12.03 2.35
N ILE A 243 9.92 11.32 1.62
CA ILE A 243 10.07 9.90 1.35
C ILE A 243 10.29 9.71 -0.16
N TYR A 244 11.19 8.80 -0.53
CA TYR A 244 11.49 8.48 -1.92
C TYR A 244 10.23 8.11 -2.71
N PRO A 245 10.21 8.33 -4.04
CA PRO A 245 9.17 7.80 -4.90
C PRO A 245 9.15 6.27 -4.87
N ASN A 246 8.06 5.68 -5.38
CA ASN A 246 8.02 4.26 -5.72
C ASN A 246 9.00 3.95 -6.88
N ASN A 247 9.08 2.68 -7.30
CA ASN A 247 9.97 2.22 -8.35
C ASN A 247 9.35 2.23 -9.77
N ASP A 248 8.25 2.96 -10.00
CA ASP A 248 7.63 3.07 -11.31
C ASP A 248 8.53 3.83 -12.30
N LYS A 249 8.29 3.63 -13.61
CA LYS A 249 9.01 4.32 -14.68
C LYS A 249 8.99 5.84 -14.46
N GLY A 250 10.17 6.47 -14.46
CA GLY A 250 10.35 7.90 -14.16
C GLY A 250 10.78 8.19 -12.72
N SER A 251 10.90 7.17 -11.87
CA SER A 251 11.39 7.35 -10.50
C SER A 251 12.80 7.94 -10.45
N ASP A 252 13.66 7.61 -11.42
CA ASP A 252 15.04 8.11 -11.47
C ASP A 252 15.09 9.60 -11.75
N ILE A 253 14.15 10.13 -12.53
CA ILE A 253 14.00 11.56 -12.79
C ILE A 253 13.72 12.30 -11.47
N ILE A 254 12.74 11.83 -10.71
CA ILE A 254 12.42 12.41 -9.40
C ILE A 254 13.61 12.28 -8.45
N MET A 255 14.30 11.14 -8.45
CA MET A 255 15.47 10.91 -7.59
C MET A 255 16.64 11.85 -7.88
N GLN A 256 16.79 12.35 -9.11
CA GLN A 256 17.79 13.38 -9.41
C GLN A 256 17.50 14.67 -8.65
N GLN A 257 16.24 15.09 -8.56
CA GLN A 257 15.83 16.27 -7.80
C GLN A 257 15.94 16.01 -6.28
N VAL A 258 15.52 14.84 -5.81
CA VAL A 258 15.68 14.45 -4.39
C VAL A 258 17.14 14.55 -3.92
N ARG A 259 18.09 14.13 -4.75
CA ARG A 259 19.53 14.25 -4.43
C ARG A 259 19.97 15.69 -4.23
N LYS A 260 19.42 16.64 -5.00
CA LYS A 260 19.71 18.08 -4.81
C LYS A 260 19.20 18.58 -3.45
N MET A 261 18.06 18.05 -2.98
CA MET A 261 17.44 18.45 -1.71
C MET A 261 18.26 18.04 -0.49
N GLN A 262 19.16 17.06 -0.58
CA GLN A 262 20.03 16.63 0.52
C GLN A 262 20.94 17.75 1.07
N TYR A 263 21.21 18.76 0.26
CA TYR A 263 22.03 19.91 0.66
C TYR A 263 21.25 21.05 1.32
N HIS A 264 19.92 20.93 1.42
CA HIS A 264 19.08 21.93 2.07
C HIS A 264 18.74 21.48 3.49
N SER A 265 19.03 22.33 4.48
CA SER A 265 18.77 22.03 5.90
C SER A 265 17.28 21.84 6.25
N ASN A 266 16.39 22.32 5.38
CA ASN A 266 14.94 22.22 5.54
C ASN A 266 14.38 20.84 5.15
N PHE A 267 15.21 19.92 4.61
CA PHE A 267 14.77 18.61 4.17
C PHE A 267 15.42 17.50 4.98
N LYS A 268 14.60 16.60 5.48
CA LYS A 268 15.04 15.30 6.01
C LYS A 268 14.46 14.22 5.13
N ILE A 269 15.33 13.42 4.51
CA ILE A 269 14.98 12.56 3.38
C ILE A 269 15.23 11.11 3.74
N PHE A 270 14.26 10.23 3.42
CA PHE A 270 14.31 8.82 3.75
C PHE A 270 13.95 7.95 2.54
N PRO A 271 14.67 6.85 2.31
CA PRO A 271 14.28 5.86 1.29
C PRO A 271 12.91 5.26 1.57
N SER A 272 12.61 5.01 2.83
CA SER A 272 11.32 4.54 3.31
C SER A 272 11.21 4.76 4.82
N ILE A 273 9.99 4.78 5.32
CA ILE A 273 9.68 4.90 6.76
C ILE A 273 8.79 3.71 7.16
N ARG A 274 8.98 3.15 8.36
CA ARG A 274 8.08 2.12 8.92
C ARG A 274 6.66 2.65 8.95
N PHE A 275 5.70 1.79 8.62
CA PHE A 275 4.32 2.24 8.45
C PHE A 275 3.76 2.91 9.72
N GLU A 276 3.91 2.29 10.87
CA GLU A 276 3.46 2.84 12.16
C GLU A 276 4.14 4.18 12.50
N TYR A 277 5.42 4.32 12.15
CA TYR A 277 6.19 5.56 12.33
C TYR A 277 5.76 6.64 11.34
N PHE A 278 5.48 6.23 10.10
CA PHE A 278 4.91 7.11 9.09
C PHE A 278 3.54 7.67 9.54
N LEU A 279 2.66 6.81 10.07
CA LEU A 279 1.35 7.23 10.58
C LEU A 279 1.49 8.25 11.72
N THR A 280 2.43 8.02 12.65
CA THR A 280 2.72 8.99 13.71
C THR A 280 3.24 10.31 13.13
N LEU A 281 4.18 10.28 12.17
CA LEU A 281 4.66 11.49 11.51
C LEU A 281 3.54 12.20 10.75
N LEU A 282 2.67 11.47 10.07
CA LEU A 282 1.52 12.03 9.35
C LEU A 282 0.56 12.73 10.31
N LYS A 283 0.16 12.07 11.38
CA LYS A 283 -0.74 12.63 12.41
C LYS A 283 -0.23 13.97 12.97
N HIS A 284 1.09 14.14 13.04
CA HIS A 284 1.71 15.36 13.59
C HIS A 284 2.20 16.35 12.52
N ALA A 285 2.12 16.00 11.23
CA ALA A 285 2.50 16.87 10.13
C ALA A 285 1.61 18.12 10.05
N SER A 286 2.13 19.21 9.53
CA SER A 286 1.34 20.41 9.22
C SER A 286 0.36 20.16 8.08
N PHE A 287 0.80 19.42 7.09
CA PHE A 287 0.05 18.91 5.93
C PHE A 287 0.89 17.82 5.23
N ILE A 288 0.28 17.11 4.31
CA ILE A 288 0.99 16.26 3.35
C ILE A 288 0.88 16.87 1.95
N ILE A 289 1.97 16.84 1.17
CA ILE A 289 2.04 17.35 -0.20
C ILE A 289 2.66 16.32 -1.14
N GLY A 290 2.13 16.25 -2.34
CA GLY A 290 2.56 15.35 -3.41
C GLY A 290 1.39 14.64 -4.04
N ASN A 291 1.64 13.46 -4.58
CA ASN A 291 0.62 12.67 -5.27
C ASN A 291 0.52 11.23 -4.73
N SER A 292 0.90 11.02 -3.47
CA SER A 292 0.75 9.72 -2.80
C SER A 292 -0.71 9.47 -2.40
N SER A 293 -1.11 8.20 -2.46
CA SER A 293 -2.42 7.76 -1.94
C SER A 293 -2.60 8.05 -0.45
N ALA A 294 -1.51 8.18 0.30
CA ALA A 294 -1.55 8.53 1.71
C ALA A 294 -2.22 9.89 1.98
N GLY A 295 -2.14 10.83 1.02
CA GLY A 295 -2.86 12.09 1.09
C GLY A 295 -4.37 11.94 0.92
N ILE A 296 -4.81 10.87 0.25
CA ILE A 296 -6.22 10.61 -0.03
C ILE A 296 -6.88 9.72 1.04
N ARG A 297 -6.14 8.78 1.59
CA ARG A 297 -6.66 7.74 2.49
C ARG A 297 -6.36 8.04 3.96
N GLU A 298 -5.07 8.12 4.31
CA GLU A 298 -4.61 8.20 5.69
C GLU A 298 -4.69 9.63 6.25
N ALA A 299 -4.30 10.63 5.47
CA ALA A 299 -4.26 12.02 5.95
C ALA A 299 -5.64 12.58 6.34
N PRO A 300 -6.72 12.38 5.54
CA PRO A 300 -8.06 12.82 5.93
C PRO A 300 -8.57 12.18 7.21
N TYR A 301 -8.16 10.93 7.46
CA TYR A 301 -8.53 10.22 8.68
C TYR A 301 -8.00 10.93 9.95
N TYR A 302 -6.76 11.44 9.89
CA TYR A 302 -6.18 12.22 10.99
C TYR A 302 -6.55 13.72 10.95
N GLY A 303 -7.39 14.15 10.02
CA GLY A 303 -7.70 15.56 9.81
C GLY A 303 -6.47 16.37 9.38
N VAL A 304 -5.52 15.74 8.69
CA VAL A 304 -4.31 16.38 8.16
C VAL A 304 -4.60 16.91 6.76
N PRO A 305 -4.38 18.22 6.51
CA PRO A 305 -4.59 18.79 5.19
C PRO A 305 -3.75 18.10 4.11
N THR A 306 -4.35 17.86 2.97
CA THR A 306 -3.67 17.25 1.81
C THR A 306 -3.58 18.25 0.68
N ILE A 307 -2.39 18.40 0.11
CA ILE A 307 -2.12 19.14 -1.12
C ILE A 307 -1.76 18.10 -2.18
N ASN A 308 -2.75 17.79 -3.02
CA ASN A 308 -2.61 16.80 -4.09
C ASN A 308 -2.11 17.49 -5.35
N ILE A 309 -0.98 17.00 -5.89
CA ILE A 309 -0.32 17.58 -7.07
C ILE A 309 -0.62 16.74 -8.30
N GLY A 310 -1.12 17.39 -9.35
CA GLY A 310 -1.30 16.77 -10.67
C GLY A 310 -2.41 15.73 -10.71
N THR A 311 -2.25 14.73 -11.55
CA THR A 311 -3.32 13.86 -12.05
C THR A 311 -3.42 12.50 -11.38
N ARG A 312 -2.36 12.03 -10.73
CA ARG A 312 -2.24 10.63 -10.22
C ARG A 312 -3.39 10.20 -9.31
N GLN A 313 -3.99 11.13 -8.57
CA GLN A 313 -5.07 10.83 -7.63
C GLN A 313 -6.46 11.28 -8.15
N ASN A 314 -6.57 11.62 -9.44
CA ASN A 314 -7.85 12.03 -10.02
C ASN A 314 -8.92 10.93 -9.86
N GLY A 315 -10.12 11.35 -9.48
CA GLY A 315 -11.27 10.46 -9.32
C GLY A 315 -11.27 9.57 -8.05
N ARG A 316 -10.19 9.60 -7.24
CA ARG A 316 -10.08 8.73 -6.04
C ARG A 316 -10.84 9.22 -4.81
N SER A 317 -11.11 10.52 -4.73
CA SER A 317 -11.82 11.09 -3.59
C SER A 317 -12.66 12.30 -4.01
N SER A 318 -13.86 12.38 -3.46
CA SER A 318 -14.74 13.54 -3.52
C SER A 318 -14.60 14.44 -2.29
N ASN A 319 -13.59 14.24 -1.45
CA ASN A 319 -13.37 15.03 -0.25
C ASN A 319 -13.01 16.48 -0.62
N PRO A 320 -13.86 17.47 -0.28
CA PRO A 320 -13.65 18.89 -0.63
C PRO A 320 -12.48 19.51 0.17
N ASP A 321 -12.01 18.87 1.22
CA ASP A 321 -10.91 19.38 2.04
C ASP A 321 -9.53 19.08 1.41
N ILE A 322 -9.46 18.27 0.35
CA ILE A 322 -8.25 18.02 -0.42
C ILE A 322 -8.00 19.20 -1.36
N ILE A 323 -6.84 19.83 -1.22
CA ILE A 323 -6.40 20.91 -2.07
C ILE A 323 -5.75 20.32 -3.32
N ASN A 324 -6.45 20.31 -4.44
CA ASN A 324 -5.89 19.90 -5.73
C ASN A 324 -5.17 21.07 -6.38
N THR A 325 -3.95 20.84 -6.88
CA THR A 325 -3.14 21.81 -7.61
C THR A 325 -2.65 21.23 -8.92
N THR A 326 -2.30 22.10 -9.86
CA THR A 326 -1.55 21.71 -11.05
C THR A 326 -0.06 21.54 -10.72
N TYR A 327 0.75 21.24 -11.74
CA TYR A 327 2.23 21.26 -11.63
C TYR A 327 2.83 22.67 -11.73
N HIS A 328 2.00 23.72 -11.86
CA HIS A 328 2.51 25.10 -11.93
C HIS A 328 3.00 25.56 -10.54
N PRO A 329 4.23 26.12 -10.42
CA PRO A 329 4.81 26.49 -9.13
C PRO A 329 3.94 27.41 -8.26
N ASN A 330 3.29 28.39 -8.86
CA ASN A 330 2.41 29.32 -8.13
C ASN A 330 1.19 28.63 -7.55
N ASP A 331 0.58 27.68 -8.27
CA ASP A 331 -0.58 26.91 -7.78
C ASP A 331 -0.16 26.06 -6.56
N MET A 332 1.02 25.43 -6.65
CA MET A 332 1.58 24.65 -5.55
C MET A 332 1.88 25.52 -4.34
N LEU A 333 2.48 26.70 -4.51
CA LEU A 333 2.76 27.65 -3.42
C LEU A 333 1.46 28.15 -2.77
N ASP A 334 0.43 28.43 -3.54
CA ASP A 334 -0.88 28.79 -3.01
C ASP A 334 -1.54 27.62 -2.26
N GLY A 335 -1.40 26.41 -2.78
CA GLY A 335 -1.80 25.17 -2.09
C GLY A 335 -1.10 25.04 -0.74
N ILE A 336 0.23 25.23 -0.68
CA ILE A 336 1.02 25.19 0.54
C ILE A 336 0.55 26.23 1.55
N LYS A 337 0.29 27.47 1.13
CA LYS A 337 -0.25 28.53 1.98
C LYS A 337 -1.62 28.17 2.55
N LYS A 338 -2.52 27.60 1.74
CA LYS A 338 -3.85 27.13 2.15
C LYS A 338 -3.73 25.98 3.15
N GLY A 339 -2.98 24.92 2.82
CA GLY A 339 -2.79 23.74 3.67
C GLY A 339 -2.19 24.08 5.04
N SER A 340 -1.21 24.97 5.08
CA SER A 340 -0.60 25.43 6.33
C SER A 340 -1.60 26.13 7.28
N LYS A 341 -2.66 26.74 6.75
CA LYS A 341 -3.71 27.43 7.51
C LYS A 341 -4.87 26.51 7.92
N GLN A 342 -4.99 25.32 7.31
CA GLN A 342 -6.11 24.39 7.52
C GLN A 342 -5.88 23.41 8.66
N LYS A 343 -4.67 23.27 9.18
CA LYS A 343 -4.37 22.30 10.25
C LYS A 343 -5.32 22.50 11.45
N GLY A 344 -5.96 21.38 11.87
CA GLY A 344 -6.95 21.37 12.94
C GLY A 344 -8.36 21.85 12.55
N LYS A 345 -8.60 22.16 11.28
CA LYS A 345 -9.91 22.54 10.74
C LYS A 345 -10.57 21.44 9.90
N THR A 346 -9.78 20.49 9.42
CA THR A 346 -10.27 19.37 8.61
C THR A 346 -10.91 18.33 9.53
N LYS A 347 -12.14 17.93 9.22
CA LYS A 347 -12.82 16.86 9.99
C LYS A 347 -12.27 15.51 9.60
N ALA A 348 -11.99 14.67 10.61
CA ALA A 348 -11.61 13.28 10.38
C ALA A 348 -12.71 12.52 9.62
N GLN A 349 -12.35 11.80 8.56
CA GLN A 349 -13.27 11.03 7.74
C GLN A 349 -12.95 9.53 7.86
N GLN A 350 -13.96 8.72 8.18
CA GLN A 350 -13.83 7.26 8.33
C GLN A 350 -14.44 6.53 7.11
N LEU A 351 -13.86 6.73 5.94
CA LEU A 351 -14.38 6.16 4.69
C LEU A 351 -13.95 4.71 4.43
N PHE A 352 -12.94 4.22 5.17
CA PHE A 352 -12.28 2.95 4.87
C PHE A 352 -12.35 1.91 6.00
N GLY A 353 -13.27 2.07 6.94
CA GLY A 353 -13.47 1.09 8.00
C GLY A 353 -13.24 1.63 9.42
N ASN A 354 -13.37 0.75 10.40
CA ASN A 354 -13.41 1.07 11.84
C ASN A 354 -12.32 0.34 12.66
N GLY A 355 -11.28 -0.20 12.01
CA GLY A 355 -10.16 -0.87 12.68
C GLY A 355 -10.48 -2.30 13.14
N LYS A 356 -11.37 -3.00 12.45
CA LYS A 356 -11.72 -4.40 12.73
C LYS A 356 -11.47 -5.32 11.54
N SER A 357 -10.68 -4.89 10.57
CA SER A 357 -10.46 -5.63 9.34
C SER A 357 -9.83 -6.99 9.59
N ALA A 358 -8.83 -7.05 10.47
CA ALA A 358 -8.17 -8.30 10.81
C ALA A 358 -9.13 -9.31 11.49
N LEU A 359 -9.96 -8.84 12.41
CA LEU A 359 -10.97 -9.70 13.08
C LEU A 359 -11.93 -10.28 12.06
N LEU A 360 -12.55 -9.44 11.22
CA LEU A 360 -13.50 -9.87 10.19
C LEU A 360 -12.84 -10.83 9.18
N PHE A 361 -11.60 -10.56 8.79
CA PHE A 361 -10.84 -11.45 7.91
C PHE A 361 -10.65 -12.83 8.53
N ALA A 362 -10.23 -12.90 9.80
CA ALA A 362 -10.03 -14.15 10.49
C ALA A 362 -11.36 -14.92 10.72
N GLU A 363 -12.46 -14.23 11.03
CA GLU A 363 -13.78 -14.82 11.14
C GLU A 363 -14.22 -15.47 9.82
N ILE A 364 -14.07 -14.78 8.70
CA ILE A 364 -14.44 -15.30 7.36
C ILE A 364 -13.58 -16.53 7.01
N LEU A 365 -12.28 -16.50 7.26
CA LEU A 365 -11.40 -17.63 6.97
C LEU A 365 -11.64 -18.82 7.93
N SER A 366 -12.21 -18.58 9.09
CA SER A 366 -12.54 -19.64 10.05
C SER A 366 -13.85 -20.37 9.70
N ASP A 367 -14.65 -19.81 8.79
CA ASP A 367 -15.84 -20.46 8.27
C ASP A 367 -15.48 -21.47 7.16
N GLU A 368 -15.85 -22.74 7.38
CA GLU A 368 -15.65 -23.81 6.38
C GLU A 368 -16.35 -23.51 5.03
N CYS A 369 -17.36 -22.67 4.99
CA CYS A 369 -18.02 -22.24 3.77
C CYS A 369 -17.10 -21.45 2.86
N PHE A 370 -16.18 -20.64 3.42
CA PHE A 370 -15.18 -19.91 2.64
C PHE A 370 -14.35 -20.85 1.76
N TRP A 371 -13.89 -21.97 2.30
CA TRP A 371 -13.03 -22.94 1.61
C TRP A 371 -13.72 -23.73 0.51
N LYS A 372 -15.06 -23.65 0.43
CA LYS A 372 -15.89 -24.21 -0.65
C LYS A 372 -16.00 -23.27 -1.86
N THR A 373 -15.37 -22.10 -1.81
CA THR A 373 -15.32 -21.16 -2.94
C THR A 373 -14.80 -21.87 -4.19
N LYS A 374 -15.52 -21.72 -5.30
CA LYS A 374 -15.16 -22.37 -6.57
C LYS A 374 -13.84 -21.79 -7.11
N LYS A 375 -12.90 -22.66 -7.39
CA LYS A 375 -11.60 -22.27 -7.99
C LYS A 375 -11.72 -21.97 -9.49
N GLN A 376 -12.76 -22.43 -10.16
CA GLN A 376 -13.05 -22.06 -11.54
C GLN A 376 -14.04 -20.90 -11.56
N LYS A 377 -13.55 -19.74 -11.99
CA LYS A 377 -14.42 -18.58 -12.24
C LYS A 377 -15.13 -18.73 -13.57
N ALA A 378 -16.44 -18.59 -13.56
CA ALA A 378 -17.26 -18.53 -14.76
C ALA A 378 -17.69 -17.08 -15.02
N PHE A 379 -18.01 -16.77 -16.27
CA PHE A 379 -18.63 -15.51 -16.63
C PHE A 379 -19.99 -15.39 -15.94
N LYS A 380 -20.30 -14.20 -15.44
CA LYS A 380 -21.59 -13.88 -14.86
C LYS A 380 -22.28 -12.86 -15.75
N ASP A 381 -23.42 -13.22 -16.31
CA ASP A 381 -24.30 -12.27 -16.97
C ASP A 381 -24.92 -11.32 -15.93
N VAL A 382 -25.03 -10.06 -16.30
CA VAL A 382 -25.55 -8.96 -15.43
C VAL A 382 -26.99 -8.70 -15.80
#